data_bde304da99ba5701b18d3ab1209343a4
#
_entry.id   bde304da99ba5701b18d3ab1209343a4
#
_cell.length_a   1.000
_cell.length_b   1.000
_cell.length_c   1.000
_cell.angle_alpha   90.00
_cell.angle_beta   90.00
_cell.angle_gamma   90.00
#
_symmetry.space_group_name_H-M   'P 1'
#
loop_
_entity.id
_entity.type
_entity.pdbx_description
1 polymer ?
#
loop_
_entity_poly.entity_id
_entity_poly.type
_entity_poly.pdbx_seq_one_letter_code
_entity_poly.pdbx_strand_id
1 'polypeptide(L)'
;MHQNQFAARLHRKVVEAVQLPPVHEPDLAEPTGTTEVKIPNRSFTHVKSLKPSFKYGVRRGGPDQDQYVRFALKQYNLSLYEEIAGGTRKPGGDAALYDELRNFDGPDIKKLEDIPNQEVRSHILRAIRDAEKAFHLEQKPKRLSMQESVDELKPNTAAGWPWIGKKKALVMPEIAQMAEEIHNLVKPYCTDMEVRMPVEEFRLPWCMAATRGGMTKDKTRPKTRLVWMFPSAILALEARIASPLYKAYVKQCKPLLLGRSPSVYVQDWDADRDTTQWELIGLDISHFDSEVKSFLVKEAFRIAFNNVHAFSTETLEKIQKMGTVEERNDHFRWEVNKHKRIRQLLQYYFINTPIMMPDGYAFRKKRGVPSGSFFTQVIDSIINYVYIRFTEYMQGTIFAHDKLRVLGDDSIDRVLRGTYDLEKAASDLEQHLKVTLSFKKSILASELKDLKVLGFEYEGGR
;
A
#
# COMPACT_ATOMS: atom_id res chain seq x y z
N MET A 1 35.02 5.25 9.20
CA MET A 1 35.16 3.95 9.85
C MET A 1 33.92 3.48 10.58
N HIS A 2 33.25 4.27 11.41
CA HIS A 2 32.07 3.84 12.17
C HIS A 2 30.83 3.40 11.33
N GLN A 3 30.60 4.00 10.14
CA GLN A 3 29.46 3.63 9.28
C GLN A 3 29.54 2.22 8.70
N ASN A 4 30.75 1.79 8.30
CA ASN A 4 30.95 0.43 7.77
C ASN A 4 30.82 -0.64 8.87
N GLN A 5 31.24 -0.32 10.10
CA GLN A 5 31.08 -1.22 11.24
C GLN A 5 29.61 -1.36 11.66
N PHE A 6 28.82 -0.28 11.57
CA PHE A 6 27.41 -0.30 11.90
C PHE A 6 26.57 -1.08 10.88
N ALA A 7 26.79 -0.82 9.57
CA ALA A 7 26.14 -1.60 8.51
C ALA A 7 26.50 -3.09 8.56
N ALA A 8 27.77 -3.40 8.86
CA ALA A 8 28.19 -4.78 9.08
C ALA A 8 27.56 -5.40 10.33
N ARG A 9 27.36 -4.61 11.40
CA ARG A 9 26.69 -5.07 12.64
C ARG A 9 25.20 -5.30 12.42
N LEU A 10 24.51 -4.45 11.67
CA LEU A 10 23.10 -4.63 11.29
C LEU A 10 22.94 -5.87 10.41
N HIS A 11 23.81 -6.02 9.40
CA HIS A 11 23.84 -7.20 8.54
C HIS A 11 24.14 -8.47 9.35
N ARG A 12 25.11 -8.42 10.28
CA ARG A 12 25.44 -9.55 11.15
C ARG A 12 24.28 -9.91 12.08
N LYS A 13 23.63 -8.94 12.72
CA LYS A 13 22.43 -9.18 13.53
C LYS A 13 21.26 -9.78 12.73
N VAL A 14 21.07 -9.31 11.50
CA VAL A 14 20.06 -9.88 10.58
C VAL A 14 20.43 -11.30 10.19
N VAL A 15 21.72 -11.60 9.97
CA VAL A 15 22.23 -12.94 9.63
C VAL A 15 22.25 -13.87 10.84
N GLU A 16 22.70 -13.39 12.00
CA GLU A 16 22.76 -14.17 13.25
C GLU A 16 21.37 -14.49 13.81
N ALA A 17 20.40 -13.58 13.68
CA ALA A 17 19.00 -13.82 14.09
C ALA A 17 18.34 -14.97 13.30
N VAL A 18 18.90 -15.37 12.18
CA VAL A 18 18.38 -16.40 11.27
C VAL A 18 19.20 -17.67 11.30
N GLN A 19 20.34 -17.72 12.00
CA GLN A 19 21.28 -18.87 11.97
C GLN A 19 21.51 -19.36 10.52
N LEU A 20 21.80 -18.44 9.60
CA LEU A 20 22.04 -18.78 8.21
C LEU A 20 23.32 -19.59 8.10
N PRO A 21 23.29 -20.79 7.52
CA PRO A 21 24.51 -21.54 7.21
C PRO A 21 25.37 -20.76 6.20
N PRO A 22 26.67 -20.97 6.17
CA PRO A 22 27.54 -20.36 5.18
C PRO A 22 27.05 -20.65 3.77
N VAL A 23 27.15 -19.65 2.92
CA VAL A 23 26.64 -19.67 1.55
C VAL A 23 27.49 -20.64 0.73
N HIS A 24 26.99 -21.85 0.50
CA HIS A 24 27.42 -22.64 -0.64
C HIS A 24 26.56 -22.23 -1.85
N GLU A 25 27.19 -22.01 -2.99
CA GLU A 25 26.45 -21.91 -4.25
C GLU A 25 25.63 -23.20 -4.38
N PRO A 26 24.31 -23.12 -4.57
CA PRO A 26 23.53 -24.33 -4.72
C PRO A 26 23.84 -24.92 -6.09
N ASP A 27 24.23 -26.16 -6.14
CA ASP A 27 24.01 -27.01 -7.31
C ASP A 27 22.51 -26.90 -7.63
N LEU A 28 22.20 -26.38 -8.81
CA LEU A 28 20.86 -26.31 -9.35
C LEU A 28 20.40 -27.75 -9.72
N ALA A 29 20.20 -28.59 -8.72
CA ALA A 29 19.44 -29.79 -8.88
C ALA A 29 17.98 -29.39 -9.15
N GLU A 30 17.54 -29.61 -10.37
CA GLU A 30 16.16 -29.39 -10.79
C GLU A 30 15.20 -30.10 -9.81
N PRO A 31 14.17 -29.41 -9.31
CA PRO A 31 13.12 -30.08 -8.54
C PRO A 31 12.39 -31.04 -9.46
N THR A 32 12.57 -32.32 -9.23
CA THR A 32 11.78 -33.38 -9.85
C THR A 32 10.33 -33.25 -9.42
N GLY A 33 9.47 -32.70 -10.27
CA GLY A 33 8.04 -32.54 -10.00
C GLY A 33 7.49 -31.18 -10.47
N THR A 34 7.60 -30.91 -11.72
CA THR A 34 6.70 -30.25 -12.66
C THR A 34 5.71 -29.21 -12.16
N THR A 35 6.12 -28.02 -12.08
CA THR A 35 5.62 -26.85 -12.84
C THR A 35 6.77 -25.85 -12.88
N GLU A 36 7.30 -25.58 -14.09
CA GLU A 36 8.32 -24.53 -14.25
C GLU A 36 7.79 -23.24 -13.65
N VAL A 37 8.27 -22.90 -12.46
CA VAL A 37 8.07 -21.57 -11.89
C VAL A 37 8.94 -20.64 -12.72
N LYS A 38 8.37 -20.06 -13.78
CA LYS A 38 9.04 -19.01 -14.55
C LYS A 38 9.27 -17.83 -13.64
N ILE A 39 10.51 -17.65 -13.22
CA ILE A 39 10.93 -16.50 -12.41
C ILE A 39 10.72 -15.23 -13.24
N PRO A 40 10.04 -14.21 -12.71
CA PRO A 40 9.81 -12.95 -13.44
C PRO A 40 11.15 -12.28 -13.77
N ASN A 41 11.43 -12.06 -15.07
CA ASN A 41 12.76 -11.65 -15.51
C ASN A 41 12.99 -10.14 -15.66
N ARG A 42 11.96 -9.29 -15.58
CA ARG A 42 12.11 -7.88 -15.99
C ARG A 42 12.06 -6.86 -14.87
N SER A 43 11.22 -7.04 -13.88
CA SER A 43 11.01 -6.06 -12.80
C SER A 43 11.52 -6.53 -11.44
N PHE A 44 12.03 -7.75 -11.36
CA PHE A 44 12.58 -8.32 -10.13
C PHE A 44 14.08 -8.50 -10.23
N THR A 45 14.77 -8.13 -9.16
CA THR A 45 16.16 -8.51 -8.97
C THR A 45 16.15 -9.72 -8.04
N HIS A 46 16.55 -10.89 -8.55
CA HIS A 46 16.87 -12.06 -7.71
C HIS A 46 18.06 -11.71 -6.84
N VAL A 47 17.94 -11.89 -5.55
CA VAL A 47 18.93 -11.44 -4.60
C VAL A 47 19.76 -12.58 -4.07
N LYS A 48 19.10 -13.62 -3.63
CA LYS A 48 19.74 -14.78 -3.02
C LYS A 48 18.72 -15.88 -2.77
N SER A 49 19.14 -17.13 -2.95
CA SER A 49 18.40 -18.26 -2.42
C SER A 49 18.78 -18.45 -0.95
N LEU A 50 17.82 -18.30 -0.05
CA LEU A 50 17.98 -18.61 1.36
C LEU A 50 17.27 -19.94 1.59
N LYS A 51 18.00 -20.95 2.06
CA LYS A 51 17.33 -22.18 2.52
C LYS A 51 16.43 -21.81 3.70
N PRO A 52 15.11 -22.03 3.63
CA PRO A 52 14.25 -21.70 4.74
C PRO A 52 14.62 -22.58 5.93
N SER A 53 15.07 -21.95 7.02
CA SER A 53 15.32 -22.64 8.28
C SER A 53 14.03 -22.98 9.03
N PHE A 54 12.87 -22.57 8.49
CA PHE A 54 11.55 -22.82 9.06
C PHE A 54 10.50 -22.87 7.95
N LYS A 55 9.52 -23.73 8.12
CA LYS A 55 8.32 -23.72 7.29
C LYS A 55 7.45 -22.59 7.77
N TYR A 56 7.14 -21.64 6.90
CA TYR A 56 6.03 -20.73 7.16
C TYR A 56 4.80 -21.57 7.46
N GLY A 57 4.30 -21.44 8.66
CA GLY A 57 2.99 -21.97 8.97
C GLY A 57 1.96 -21.20 8.16
N VAL A 58 1.75 -21.58 6.92
CA VAL A 58 0.52 -21.24 6.23
C VAL A 58 -0.58 -21.78 7.12
N ARG A 59 -1.34 -20.92 7.80
CA ARG A 59 -2.54 -21.37 8.50
C ARG A 59 -3.41 -22.05 7.47
N ARG A 60 -3.33 -23.36 7.40
CA ARG A 60 -4.20 -24.20 6.60
C ARG A 60 -5.55 -24.20 7.32
N GLY A 61 -6.43 -23.37 6.87
CA GLY A 61 -7.79 -23.28 7.37
C GLY A 61 -8.11 -21.83 7.73
N GLY A 62 -9.15 -21.27 7.11
CA GLY A 62 -9.87 -20.15 7.68
C GLY A 62 -10.46 -20.56 9.03
N PRO A 63 -10.95 -19.64 9.87
CA PRO A 63 -11.66 -20.00 11.07
C PRO A 63 -12.78 -20.96 10.66
N ASP A 64 -12.86 -22.10 11.37
CA ASP A 64 -14.01 -23.00 11.22
C ASP A 64 -15.24 -22.14 11.38
N GLN A 65 -16.13 -22.21 10.39
CA GLN A 65 -17.39 -21.48 10.50
C GLN A 65 -18.09 -21.96 11.76
N ASP A 66 -18.46 -21.02 12.63
CA ASP A 66 -19.21 -21.30 13.83
C ASP A 66 -20.42 -22.16 13.47
N GLN A 67 -20.51 -23.35 14.08
CA GLN A 67 -21.58 -24.30 13.76
C GLN A 67 -22.96 -23.74 14.10
N TYR A 68 -23.09 -22.85 15.07
CA TYR A 68 -24.37 -22.19 15.40
C TYR A 68 -24.77 -21.19 14.31
N VAL A 69 -23.81 -20.43 13.78
CA VAL A 69 -24.03 -19.53 12.64
C VAL A 69 -24.41 -20.31 11.39
N ARG A 70 -23.74 -21.45 11.11
CA ARG A 70 -24.11 -22.34 10.00
C ARG A 70 -25.51 -22.90 10.17
N PHE A 71 -25.86 -23.35 11.38
CA PHE A 71 -27.20 -23.88 11.68
C PHE A 71 -28.25 -22.79 11.50
N ALA A 72 -28.03 -21.60 12.06
CA ALA A 72 -28.97 -20.49 11.93
C ALA A 72 -29.17 -20.07 10.46
N LEU A 73 -28.10 -19.93 9.67
CA LEU A 73 -28.21 -19.61 8.26
C LEU A 73 -28.97 -20.67 7.47
N LYS A 74 -28.72 -21.97 7.73
CA LYS A 74 -29.43 -23.05 7.08
C LYS A 74 -30.92 -23.04 7.42
N GLN A 75 -31.27 -22.64 8.64
CA GLN A 75 -32.66 -22.60 9.12
C GLN A 75 -33.45 -21.40 8.61
N TYR A 76 -32.81 -20.22 8.57
CA TYR A 76 -33.50 -18.95 8.35
C TYR A 76 -33.15 -18.25 7.02
N ASN A 77 -32.04 -18.63 6.36
CA ASN A 77 -31.68 -18.11 5.06
C ASN A 77 -30.87 -19.15 4.26
N LEU A 78 -31.61 -20.10 3.67
CA LEU A 78 -31.01 -21.20 2.91
C LEU A 78 -30.17 -20.72 1.73
N SER A 79 -30.60 -19.68 1.01
CA SER A 79 -29.87 -19.12 -0.13
C SER A 79 -28.51 -18.61 0.28
N LEU A 80 -28.42 -17.81 1.36
CA LEU A 80 -27.18 -17.31 1.91
C LEU A 80 -26.29 -18.45 2.46
N TYR A 81 -26.91 -19.47 3.07
CA TYR A 81 -26.18 -20.66 3.50
C TYR A 81 -25.54 -21.39 2.32
N GLU A 82 -26.27 -21.62 1.23
CA GLU A 82 -25.77 -22.30 0.03
C GLU A 82 -24.66 -21.48 -0.64
N GLU A 83 -24.79 -20.17 -0.69
CA GLU A 83 -23.76 -19.28 -1.19
C GLU A 83 -22.46 -19.40 -0.37
N ILE A 84 -22.55 -19.36 0.95
CA ILE A 84 -21.40 -19.46 1.86
C ILE A 84 -20.83 -20.88 1.88
N ALA A 85 -21.67 -21.90 1.94
CA ALA A 85 -21.24 -23.31 1.99
C ALA A 85 -20.67 -23.80 0.66
N GLY A 86 -21.16 -23.26 -0.47
CA GLY A 86 -20.68 -23.59 -1.81
C GLY A 86 -19.29 -23.02 -2.12
N GLY A 87 -18.88 -21.97 -1.42
CA GLY A 87 -17.60 -21.29 -1.64
C GLY A 87 -16.43 -21.86 -0.83
N THR A 88 -15.26 -21.37 -1.14
CA THR A 88 -14.02 -21.62 -0.36
C THR A 88 -13.25 -20.34 -0.15
N ARG A 89 -12.63 -20.19 1.03
CA ARG A 89 -11.66 -19.13 1.34
C ARG A 89 -10.24 -19.67 1.47
N LYS A 90 -10.03 -20.95 1.18
CA LYS A 90 -8.70 -21.54 1.25
C LYS A 90 -7.81 -20.89 0.19
N PRO A 91 -6.68 -20.29 0.55
CA PRO A 91 -5.75 -19.76 -0.42
C PRO A 91 -5.08 -20.88 -1.20
N GLY A 92 -4.57 -20.57 -2.39
CA GLY A 92 -3.70 -21.47 -3.14
C GLY A 92 -2.35 -21.71 -2.44
N GLY A 93 -1.58 -22.65 -2.97
CA GLY A 93 -0.21 -22.94 -2.51
C GLY A 93 0.81 -21.91 -3.04
N ASP A 94 2.08 -22.28 -2.93
CA ASP A 94 3.20 -21.40 -3.29
C ASP A 94 3.16 -20.95 -4.77
N ALA A 95 2.71 -21.83 -5.68
CA ALA A 95 2.53 -21.47 -7.10
C ALA A 95 1.57 -20.30 -7.28
N ALA A 96 0.42 -20.31 -6.61
CA ALA A 96 -0.53 -19.20 -6.67
C ALA A 96 0.04 -17.90 -6.07
N LEU A 97 0.93 -18.01 -5.09
CA LEU A 97 1.62 -16.87 -4.51
C LEU A 97 2.64 -16.26 -5.49
N TYR A 98 3.33 -17.10 -6.26
CA TYR A 98 4.20 -16.65 -7.35
C TYR A 98 3.42 -16.02 -8.51
N ASP A 99 2.24 -16.54 -8.82
CA ASP A 99 1.37 -15.93 -9.83
C ASP A 99 0.95 -14.52 -9.42
N GLU A 100 0.59 -14.30 -8.16
CA GLU A 100 0.32 -12.98 -7.62
C GLU A 100 1.55 -12.06 -7.64
N LEU A 101 2.74 -12.59 -7.33
CA LEU A 101 3.98 -11.82 -7.40
C LEU A 101 4.30 -11.39 -8.84
N ARG A 102 4.02 -12.24 -9.84
CA ARG A 102 4.23 -11.91 -11.27
C ARG A 102 3.42 -10.72 -11.75
N ASN A 103 2.26 -10.43 -11.13
CA ASN A 103 1.48 -9.25 -11.48
C ASN A 103 2.28 -7.95 -11.27
N PHE A 104 3.28 -7.95 -10.37
CA PHE A 104 4.20 -6.83 -10.19
C PHE A 104 5.29 -6.74 -11.29
N ASP A 105 5.40 -7.75 -12.17
CA ASP A 105 6.35 -7.79 -13.28
C ASP A 105 5.70 -7.29 -14.58
N GLY A 106 5.65 -6.01 -14.77
CA GLY A 106 5.06 -5.43 -15.98
C GLY A 106 5.68 -4.07 -16.33
N PRO A 107 5.18 -3.43 -17.38
CA PRO A 107 5.69 -2.15 -17.83
C PRO A 107 5.50 -1.08 -16.73
N ASP A 108 6.54 -0.32 -16.48
CA ASP A 108 6.52 0.81 -15.54
C ASP A 108 6.70 2.13 -16.28
N ILE A 109 6.06 3.17 -15.77
CA ILE A 109 6.28 4.56 -16.16
C ILE A 109 6.97 5.23 -14.97
N LYS A 110 8.24 5.56 -15.12
CA LYS A 110 9.08 6.07 -14.02
C LYS A 110 9.00 7.57 -13.83
N LYS A 111 8.68 8.29 -14.92
CA LYS A 111 8.53 9.74 -14.98
C LYS A 111 7.37 10.11 -15.87
N LEU A 112 6.77 11.25 -15.62
CA LEU A 112 5.67 11.76 -16.46
C LEU A 112 6.12 12.02 -17.90
N GLU A 113 7.37 12.40 -18.09
CA GLU A 113 7.99 12.65 -19.40
C GLU A 113 8.13 11.38 -20.26
N ASP A 114 8.07 10.20 -19.66
CA ASP A 114 8.06 8.92 -20.36
C ASP A 114 6.74 8.70 -21.14
N ILE A 115 5.71 9.51 -20.90
CA ILE A 115 4.45 9.49 -21.67
C ILE A 115 4.62 10.41 -22.90
N PRO A 116 4.54 9.87 -24.13
CA PRO A 116 4.89 10.62 -25.33
C PRO A 116 3.97 11.81 -25.63
N ASN A 117 2.66 11.64 -25.40
CA ASN A 117 1.64 12.64 -25.76
C ASN A 117 1.62 13.78 -24.73
N GLN A 118 1.84 15.03 -25.20
CA GLN A 118 1.88 16.22 -24.35
C GLN A 118 0.50 16.57 -23.77
N GLU A 119 -0.57 16.38 -24.50
CA GLU A 119 -1.93 16.65 -24.04
C GLU A 119 -2.30 15.69 -22.91
N VAL A 120 -2.02 14.40 -23.07
CA VAL A 120 -2.18 13.37 -22.04
C VAL A 120 -1.41 13.73 -20.77
N ARG A 121 -0.15 14.17 -20.90
CA ARG A 121 0.63 14.64 -19.76
C ARG A 121 -0.04 15.84 -19.05
N SER A 122 -0.63 16.75 -19.84
CA SER A 122 -1.34 17.90 -19.27
C SER A 122 -2.57 17.47 -18.46
N HIS A 123 -3.36 16.51 -18.94
CA HIS A 123 -4.50 15.95 -18.22
C HIS A 123 -4.07 15.24 -16.93
N ILE A 124 -3.01 14.46 -16.98
CA ILE A 124 -2.45 13.79 -15.77
C ILE A 124 -1.99 14.85 -14.75
N LEU A 125 -1.26 15.87 -15.18
CA LEU A 125 -0.81 16.95 -14.29
C LEU A 125 -1.99 17.69 -13.65
N ARG A 126 -3.06 17.91 -14.42
CA ARG A 126 -4.30 18.53 -13.90
C ARG A 126 -4.93 17.66 -12.84
N ALA A 127 -5.05 16.33 -13.09
CA ALA A 127 -5.57 15.38 -12.13
C ALA A 127 -4.73 15.31 -10.84
N ILE A 128 -3.39 15.34 -10.96
CA ILE A 128 -2.48 15.40 -9.80
C ILE A 128 -2.67 16.69 -8.99
N ARG A 129 -2.85 17.85 -9.65
CA ARG A 129 -3.11 19.13 -8.95
C ARG A 129 -4.46 19.12 -8.22
N ASP A 130 -5.46 18.49 -8.80
CA ASP A 130 -6.76 18.35 -8.13
C ASP A 130 -6.67 17.40 -6.94
N ALA A 131 -5.94 16.30 -7.06
CA ALA A 131 -5.63 15.43 -5.92
C ALA A 131 -4.88 16.20 -4.82
N GLU A 132 -3.87 17.01 -5.16
CA GLU A 132 -3.14 17.83 -4.20
C GLU A 132 -4.06 18.78 -3.42
N LYS A 133 -5.00 19.44 -4.11
CA LYS A 133 -6.01 20.31 -3.47
C LYS A 133 -6.99 19.51 -2.62
N ALA A 134 -7.50 18.38 -3.14
CA ALA A 134 -8.53 17.58 -2.48
C ALA A 134 -8.00 16.91 -1.20
N PHE A 135 -6.74 16.47 -1.20
CA PHE A 135 -6.07 15.87 -0.03
C PHE A 135 -5.31 16.88 0.83
N HIS A 136 -5.41 18.16 0.56
CA HIS A 136 -4.77 19.19 1.38
C HIS A 136 -5.39 19.26 2.78
N LEU A 137 -4.53 19.33 3.81
CA LEU A 137 -4.93 19.54 5.20
C LEU A 137 -4.63 20.99 5.60
N GLU A 138 -5.64 21.70 6.05
CA GLU A 138 -5.47 23.05 6.61
C GLU A 138 -4.64 23.01 7.90
N GLN A 139 -4.93 22.02 8.75
CA GLN A 139 -4.20 21.78 9.99
C GLN A 139 -3.34 20.52 9.84
N LYS A 140 -2.08 20.72 9.50
CA LYS A 140 -1.12 19.64 9.35
C LYS A 140 -0.71 19.08 10.71
N PRO A 141 -0.73 17.76 10.89
CA PRO A 141 -0.25 17.14 12.12
C PRO A 141 1.28 17.19 12.21
N LYS A 142 1.80 17.22 13.44
CA LYS A 142 3.21 16.96 13.71
C LYS A 142 3.51 15.49 13.55
N ARG A 143 4.73 15.14 13.10
CA ARG A 143 5.18 13.75 13.12
C ARG A 143 5.31 13.23 14.55
N LEU A 144 5.23 11.93 14.74
CA LEU A 144 5.48 11.29 16.02
C LEU A 144 6.99 11.22 16.32
N SER A 145 7.34 11.19 17.61
CA SER A 145 8.64 10.73 18.08
C SER A 145 8.85 9.25 17.75
N MET A 146 10.05 8.71 17.98
CA MET A 146 10.28 7.28 17.75
C MET A 146 9.47 6.43 18.73
N GLN A 147 9.44 6.79 19.99
CA GLN A 147 8.69 6.05 21.01
C GLN A 147 7.19 6.04 20.71
N GLU A 148 6.59 7.20 20.46
CA GLU A 148 5.16 7.29 20.09
C GLU A 148 4.83 6.42 18.85
N SER A 149 5.74 6.33 17.88
CA SER A 149 5.50 5.54 16.68
C SER A 149 5.58 4.03 16.91
N VAL A 150 6.40 3.58 17.86
CA VAL A 150 6.45 2.18 18.29
C VAL A 150 5.16 1.82 19.02
N ASP A 151 4.63 2.72 19.82
CA ASP A 151 3.37 2.53 20.57
C ASP A 151 2.13 2.43 19.64
N GLU A 152 2.20 2.98 18.43
CA GLU A 152 1.15 2.82 17.39
C GLU A 152 1.11 1.39 16.81
N LEU A 153 2.14 0.57 17.02
CA LEU A 153 2.17 -0.79 16.48
C LEU A 153 1.23 -1.71 17.26
N LYS A 154 0.35 -2.44 16.56
CA LYS A 154 -0.58 -3.39 17.18
C LYS A 154 0.18 -4.56 17.82
N PRO A 155 0.20 -4.70 19.17
CA PRO A 155 1.08 -5.65 19.88
C PRO A 155 0.77 -7.12 19.56
N ASN A 156 -0.48 -7.45 19.27
CA ASN A 156 -0.95 -8.81 19.03
C ASN A 156 -0.76 -9.31 17.59
N THR A 157 -0.14 -8.51 16.73
CA THR A 157 0.15 -8.89 15.34
C THR A 157 1.57 -9.45 15.19
N ALA A 158 1.84 -10.14 14.07
CA ALA A 158 3.15 -10.69 13.77
C ALA A 158 4.21 -9.58 13.68
N ALA A 159 5.40 -9.84 14.23
CA ALA A 159 6.51 -8.88 14.20
C ALA A 159 7.17 -8.77 12.82
N GLY A 160 7.03 -9.80 11.96
CA GLY A 160 7.71 -9.86 10.68
C GLY A 160 9.20 -10.17 10.82
N TRP A 161 9.94 -9.96 9.75
CA TRP A 161 11.39 -10.15 9.74
C TRP A 161 12.11 -9.14 10.64
N PRO A 162 13.13 -9.52 11.40
CA PRO A 162 13.71 -10.86 11.54
C PRO A 162 13.05 -11.75 12.61
N TRP A 163 12.02 -11.28 13.30
CA TRP A 163 11.37 -11.95 14.44
C TRP A 163 10.21 -12.86 13.98
N ILE A 164 10.52 -13.77 13.07
CA ILE A 164 9.51 -14.63 12.46
C ILE A 164 8.83 -15.51 13.51
N GLY A 165 7.50 -15.63 13.40
CA GLY A 165 6.70 -16.41 14.34
C GLY A 165 6.44 -15.73 15.69
N LYS A 166 7.09 -14.60 15.99
CA LYS A 166 6.83 -13.84 17.21
C LYS A 166 5.76 -12.78 17.00
N LYS A 167 5.01 -12.46 18.05
CA LYS A 167 4.15 -11.29 18.12
C LYS A 167 4.99 -10.06 18.45
N LYS A 168 4.56 -8.86 18.00
CA LYS A 168 5.24 -7.60 18.29
C LYS A 168 5.46 -7.37 19.78
N ALA A 169 4.45 -7.67 20.61
CA ALA A 169 4.54 -7.51 22.07
C ALA A 169 5.77 -8.19 22.70
N LEU A 170 6.25 -9.28 22.11
CA LEU A 170 7.38 -10.04 22.64
C LEU A 170 8.76 -9.47 22.27
N VAL A 171 8.80 -8.52 21.34
CA VAL A 171 10.04 -7.98 20.75
C VAL A 171 9.97 -6.47 20.50
N MET A 172 9.14 -5.77 21.28
CA MET A 172 8.93 -4.32 21.12
C MET A 172 10.22 -3.52 21.32
N PRO A 173 11.04 -3.81 22.35
CA PRO A 173 12.31 -3.10 22.54
C PRO A 173 13.27 -3.29 21.39
N GLU A 174 13.37 -4.50 20.84
CA GLU A 174 14.22 -4.81 19.70
C GLU A 174 13.71 -4.14 18.41
N ILE A 175 12.37 -4.02 18.24
CA ILE A 175 11.76 -3.27 17.14
C ILE A 175 12.15 -1.79 17.25
N ALA A 176 12.02 -1.20 18.43
CA ALA A 176 12.39 0.20 18.66
C ALA A 176 13.87 0.45 18.39
N GLN A 177 14.74 -0.42 18.89
CA GLN A 177 16.18 -0.33 18.65
C GLN A 177 16.51 -0.41 17.15
N MET A 178 15.96 -1.39 16.43
CA MET A 178 16.21 -1.54 14.99
C MET A 178 15.67 -0.35 14.19
N ALA A 179 14.49 0.17 14.54
CA ALA A 179 13.94 1.37 13.89
C ALA A 179 14.84 2.59 14.09
N GLU A 180 15.38 2.78 15.30
CA GLU A 180 16.35 3.84 15.59
C GLU A 180 17.66 3.64 14.81
N GLU A 181 18.16 2.41 14.73
CA GLU A 181 19.34 2.06 13.94
C GLU A 181 19.13 2.42 12.46
N ILE A 182 17.98 2.05 11.86
CA ILE A 182 17.65 2.40 10.46
C ILE A 182 17.51 3.92 10.30
N HIS A 183 16.85 4.59 11.24
CA HIS A 183 16.74 6.05 11.24
C HIS A 183 18.12 6.70 11.22
N ASN A 184 19.08 6.17 11.98
CA ASN A 184 20.43 6.71 12.11
C ASN A 184 21.37 6.37 10.93
N LEU A 185 21.02 5.37 10.10
CA LEU A 185 21.74 5.10 8.84
C LEU A 185 21.70 6.30 7.89
N VAL A 186 20.57 6.97 7.82
CA VAL A 186 20.35 8.07 6.90
C VAL A 186 20.81 9.37 7.53
N LYS A 187 21.83 10.02 6.97
CA LYS A 187 22.33 11.31 7.43
C LYS A 187 21.58 12.47 6.77
N PRO A 188 21.47 13.64 7.41
CA PRO A 188 20.71 14.78 6.87
C PRO A 188 21.27 15.31 5.54
N TYR A 189 22.58 15.20 5.34
CA TYR A 189 23.28 15.73 4.16
C TYR A 189 23.80 14.62 3.23
N CYS A 190 23.34 13.39 3.36
CA CYS A 190 23.68 12.32 2.42
C CYS A 190 23.09 12.56 1.02
N THR A 191 23.74 11.98 0.02
CA THR A 191 23.28 12.01 -1.37
C THR A 191 22.07 11.10 -1.58
N ASP A 192 21.37 11.27 -2.70
CA ASP A 192 20.24 10.39 -3.07
C ASP A 192 20.69 8.92 -3.24
N MET A 193 21.92 8.69 -3.69
CA MET A 193 22.50 7.35 -3.81
C MET A 193 22.68 6.72 -2.44
N GLU A 194 23.25 7.44 -1.47
CA GLU A 194 23.43 6.94 -0.10
C GLU A 194 22.11 6.65 0.61
N VAL A 195 21.02 7.36 0.27
CA VAL A 195 19.67 7.06 0.77
C VAL A 195 19.16 5.73 0.20
N ARG A 196 19.47 5.40 -1.07
CA ARG A 196 18.98 4.22 -1.76
C ARG A 196 19.79 2.96 -1.47
N MET A 197 21.09 3.09 -1.26
CA MET A 197 22.01 1.97 -1.04
C MET A 197 21.53 0.95 0.01
N PRO A 198 21.00 1.35 1.18
CA PRO A 198 20.51 0.36 2.16
C PRO A 198 19.41 -0.56 1.64
N VAL A 199 18.57 -0.06 0.72
CA VAL A 199 17.51 -0.87 0.08
C VAL A 199 18.10 -1.71 -1.05
N GLU A 200 18.98 -1.13 -1.88
CA GLU A 200 19.59 -1.81 -3.03
C GLU A 200 20.50 -2.95 -2.64
N GLU A 201 21.24 -2.78 -1.55
CA GLU A 201 22.14 -3.77 -1.01
C GLU A 201 21.49 -4.70 0.02
N PHE A 202 20.16 -4.67 0.13
CA PHE A 202 19.39 -5.52 1.03
C PHE A 202 19.83 -5.46 2.50
N ARG A 203 20.28 -4.29 2.95
CA ARG A 203 20.69 -4.06 4.33
C ARG A 203 19.51 -3.77 5.27
N LEU A 204 18.34 -3.44 4.70
CA LEU A 204 17.11 -3.20 5.47
C LEU A 204 16.33 -4.51 5.64
N PRO A 205 15.52 -4.62 6.69
CA PRO A 205 14.64 -5.76 6.91
C PRO A 205 13.70 -5.99 5.72
N TRP A 206 13.39 -7.24 5.40
CA TRP A 206 12.60 -7.64 4.26
C TRP A 206 11.15 -7.88 4.63
N CYS A 207 10.25 -7.65 3.68
CA CYS A 207 8.90 -8.16 3.77
C CYS A 207 8.91 -9.68 3.61
N MET A 208 7.90 -10.32 4.17
CA MET A 208 7.65 -11.75 3.98
C MET A 208 6.37 -11.93 3.19
N ALA A 209 6.39 -12.82 2.22
CA ALA A 209 5.20 -13.18 1.49
C ALA A 209 4.24 -13.98 2.37
N ALA A 210 3.00 -13.55 2.44
CA ALA A 210 1.92 -14.29 3.09
C ALA A 210 0.71 -14.36 2.16
N THR A 211 -0.16 -15.33 2.38
CA THR A 211 -1.37 -15.52 1.59
C THR A 211 -2.60 -15.04 2.32
N ARG A 212 -3.51 -14.39 1.59
CA ARG A 212 -4.88 -14.13 2.02
C ARG A 212 -5.83 -14.76 1.03
N GLY A 213 -6.68 -15.67 1.49
CA GLY A 213 -7.77 -16.25 0.69
C GLY A 213 -8.93 -15.29 0.55
N GLY A 214 -9.48 -15.17 -0.66
CA GLY A 214 -10.77 -14.55 -0.91
C GLY A 214 -11.85 -15.61 -1.11
N MET A 215 -13.12 -15.25 -0.88
CA MET A 215 -14.24 -16.14 -1.17
C MET A 215 -14.32 -16.39 -2.68
N THR A 216 -14.44 -17.66 -3.08
CA THR A 216 -14.71 -18.06 -4.46
C THR A 216 -15.65 -19.28 -4.47
N LYS A 217 -16.55 -19.33 -5.46
CA LYS A 217 -17.40 -20.50 -5.70
C LYS A 217 -16.61 -21.62 -6.42
N ASP A 218 -15.61 -21.24 -7.20
CA ASP A 218 -14.71 -22.20 -7.87
C ASP A 218 -13.63 -22.69 -6.91
N LYS A 219 -13.81 -23.90 -6.38
CA LYS A 219 -12.86 -24.55 -5.46
C LYS A 219 -11.55 -24.97 -6.14
N THR A 220 -11.54 -25.09 -7.46
CA THR A 220 -10.37 -25.47 -8.24
C THR A 220 -9.46 -24.27 -8.50
N ARG A 221 -9.99 -23.06 -8.45
CA ARG A 221 -9.29 -21.80 -8.62
C ARG A 221 -9.40 -20.92 -7.37
N PRO A 222 -8.66 -21.23 -6.31
CA PRO A 222 -8.71 -20.48 -5.08
C PRO A 222 -8.29 -19.02 -5.33
N LYS A 223 -9.10 -18.07 -4.81
CA LYS A 223 -8.75 -16.66 -4.88
C LYS A 223 -7.65 -16.36 -3.87
N THR A 224 -6.42 -16.30 -4.34
CA THR A 224 -5.24 -15.99 -3.54
C THR A 224 -4.89 -14.52 -3.72
N ARG A 225 -4.45 -13.86 -2.65
CA ARG A 225 -3.85 -12.52 -2.69
C ARG A 225 -2.49 -12.58 -2.00
N LEU A 226 -1.50 -11.96 -2.60
CA LEU A 226 -0.20 -11.76 -1.97
C LEU A 226 -0.30 -10.66 -0.91
N VAL A 227 0.08 -10.99 0.31
CA VAL A 227 0.21 -10.01 1.40
C VAL A 227 1.68 -9.78 1.67
N TRP A 228 2.08 -8.53 1.60
CA TRP A 228 3.43 -8.07 1.95
C TRP A 228 3.51 -7.86 3.47
N MET A 229 3.98 -8.86 4.20
CA MET A 229 4.12 -8.74 5.65
C MET A 229 5.34 -7.86 5.96
N PHE A 230 5.08 -6.60 6.26
CA PHE A 230 6.12 -5.61 6.54
C PHE A 230 6.86 -5.88 7.84
N PRO A 231 8.19 -5.66 7.87
CA PRO A 231 8.98 -5.70 9.09
C PRO A 231 8.58 -4.57 10.04
N SER A 232 8.41 -4.90 11.32
CA SER A 232 7.89 -3.95 12.31
C SER A 232 8.78 -2.73 12.52
N ALA A 233 10.09 -2.85 12.33
CA ALA A 233 11.01 -1.71 12.41
C ALA A 233 10.75 -0.67 11.30
N ILE A 234 10.42 -1.12 10.07
CA ILE A 234 10.02 -0.23 8.97
C ILE A 234 8.65 0.39 9.27
N LEU A 235 7.71 -0.44 9.77
CA LEU A 235 6.39 0.08 10.17
C LEU A 235 6.49 1.16 11.26
N ALA A 236 7.40 1.03 12.23
CA ALA A 236 7.64 2.07 13.23
C ALA A 236 8.12 3.38 12.58
N LEU A 237 9.01 3.31 11.60
CA LEU A 237 9.44 4.50 10.85
C LEU A 237 8.32 5.13 10.02
N GLU A 238 7.49 4.31 9.37
CA GLU A 238 6.32 4.78 8.63
C GLU A 238 5.29 5.41 9.55
N ALA A 239 5.02 4.79 10.71
CA ALA A 239 4.04 5.26 11.68
C ALA A 239 4.32 6.68 12.19
N ARG A 240 5.60 7.10 12.25
CA ARG A 240 5.98 8.48 12.60
C ARG A 240 5.28 9.53 11.74
N ILE A 241 4.99 9.20 10.50
CA ILE A 241 4.39 10.10 9.50
C ILE A 241 2.95 9.68 9.21
N ALA A 242 2.74 8.39 8.95
CA ALA A 242 1.46 7.87 8.49
C ALA A 242 0.38 7.93 9.57
N SER A 243 0.68 7.57 10.84
CA SER A 243 -0.32 7.52 11.90
C SER A 243 -0.96 8.88 12.19
N PRO A 244 -0.21 9.97 12.41
CA PRO A 244 -0.80 11.29 12.58
C PRO A 244 -1.50 11.80 11.33
N LEU A 245 -1.00 11.47 10.12
CA LEU A 245 -1.63 11.79 8.86
C LEU A 245 -3.01 11.14 8.74
N TYR A 246 -3.13 9.83 9.05
CA TYR A 246 -4.40 9.12 9.05
C TYR A 246 -5.41 9.76 10.00
N LYS A 247 -4.99 10.05 11.24
CA LYS A 247 -5.84 10.70 12.24
C LYS A 247 -6.35 12.08 11.79
N ALA A 248 -5.51 12.82 11.07
CA ALA A 248 -5.89 14.11 10.49
C ALA A 248 -6.82 13.95 9.27
N TYR A 249 -6.55 13.00 8.40
CA TYR A 249 -7.39 12.73 7.24
C TYR A 249 -8.80 12.28 7.62
N VAL A 250 -8.95 11.42 8.61
CA VAL A 250 -10.26 11.02 9.14
C VAL A 250 -11.11 12.24 9.54
N LYS A 251 -10.46 13.29 10.07
CA LYS A 251 -11.14 14.50 10.55
C LYS A 251 -11.38 15.54 9.46
N GLN A 252 -10.46 15.72 8.52
CA GLN A 252 -10.41 16.86 7.62
C GLN A 252 -10.51 16.53 6.13
N CYS A 253 -10.14 15.31 5.71
CA CYS A 253 -10.04 14.96 4.30
C CYS A 253 -11.37 14.42 3.76
N LYS A 254 -12.12 15.24 3.02
CA LYS A 254 -13.42 14.88 2.46
C LYS A 254 -13.37 13.74 1.44
N PRO A 255 -12.43 13.71 0.49
CA PRO A 255 -12.41 12.63 -0.51
C PRO A 255 -12.11 11.24 0.07
N LEU A 256 -11.42 11.15 1.21
CA LEU A 256 -11.02 9.89 1.78
C LEU A 256 -12.14 9.29 2.66
N LEU A 257 -12.62 8.09 2.29
CA LEU A 257 -13.68 7.39 3.03
C LEU A 257 -13.19 6.70 4.32
N LEU A 258 -11.98 6.98 4.75
CA LEU A 258 -11.35 6.35 5.92
C LEU A 258 -12.07 6.70 7.22
N GLY A 259 -12.37 5.67 8.03
CA GLY A 259 -12.90 5.84 9.39
C GLY A 259 -14.36 6.30 9.47
N ARG A 260 -15.08 6.31 8.37
CA ARG A 260 -16.50 6.63 8.32
C ARG A 260 -17.34 5.37 8.03
N SER A 261 -18.57 5.33 8.51
CA SER A 261 -19.51 4.26 8.14
C SER A 261 -19.99 4.43 6.69
N PRO A 262 -20.13 3.35 5.91
CA PRO A 262 -20.75 3.42 4.57
C PRO A 262 -22.10 4.12 4.56
N SER A 263 -22.94 3.91 5.59
CA SER A 263 -24.25 4.56 5.71
C SER A 263 -24.19 6.10 5.75
N VAL A 264 -23.12 6.67 6.29
CA VAL A 264 -22.94 8.14 6.34
C VAL A 264 -22.65 8.71 4.95
N TYR A 265 -21.88 7.99 4.14
CA TYR A 265 -21.61 8.45 2.76
C TYR A 265 -22.83 8.46 1.89
N VAL A 266 -23.61 7.39 2.05
CA VAL A 266 -24.85 7.24 1.28
C VAL A 266 -25.81 8.39 1.59
N GLN A 267 -25.94 8.78 2.86
CA GLN A 267 -26.76 9.92 3.26
C GLN A 267 -26.25 11.24 2.65
N ASP A 268 -24.95 11.51 2.69
CA ASP A 268 -24.36 12.70 2.06
C ASP A 268 -24.58 12.75 0.54
N TRP A 269 -24.72 11.57 -0.09
CA TRP A 269 -24.95 11.42 -1.51
C TRP A 269 -26.43 11.47 -1.89
N ASP A 270 -27.30 10.96 -1.01
CA ASP A 270 -28.74 10.90 -1.23
C ASP A 270 -29.42 12.26 -0.99
N ALA A 271 -28.91 13.02 -0.03
CA ALA A 271 -29.47 14.33 0.33
C ALA A 271 -29.39 15.40 -0.79
N ASP A 272 -28.51 15.20 -1.78
CA ASP A 272 -28.19 16.17 -2.82
C ASP A 272 -28.64 15.67 -4.22
N ARG A 273 -29.73 14.88 -4.24
CA ARG A 273 -30.09 14.04 -5.37
C ARG A 273 -30.89 14.74 -6.46
N ASP A 274 -30.21 15.29 -7.45
CA ASP A 274 -30.79 15.46 -8.78
C ASP A 274 -30.34 14.32 -9.70
N THR A 275 -31.02 13.17 -9.62
CA THR A 275 -30.75 11.97 -10.43
C THR A 275 -31.09 12.15 -11.90
N THR A 276 -31.77 13.22 -12.27
CA THR A 276 -32.13 13.49 -13.68
C THR A 276 -30.94 13.99 -14.48
N GLN A 277 -30.03 14.73 -13.84
CA GLN A 277 -28.89 15.36 -14.50
C GLN A 277 -27.58 14.59 -14.26
N TRP A 278 -27.47 13.79 -13.18
CA TRP A 278 -26.22 13.18 -12.75
C TRP A 278 -26.24 11.66 -12.80
N GLU A 279 -25.12 11.08 -13.17
CA GLU A 279 -24.83 9.64 -13.07
C GLU A 279 -23.70 9.41 -12.08
N LEU A 280 -23.66 8.21 -11.54
CA LEU A 280 -22.65 7.76 -10.59
C LEU A 280 -21.68 6.85 -11.31
N ILE A 281 -20.40 7.07 -11.11
CA ILE A 281 -19.33 6.20 -11.61
C ILE A 281 -18.60 5.55 -10.45
N GLY A 282 -18.27 4.25 -10.62
CA GLY A 282 -17.36 3.50 -9.77
C GLY A 282 -16.41 2.72 -10.65
N LEU A 283 -15.12 2.97 -10.55
CA LEU A 283 -14.11 2.27 -11.33
C LEU A 283 -13.44 1.20 -10.50
N ASP A 284 -13.39 -0.04 -11.01
CA ASP A 284 -12.62 -1.15 -10.44
C ASP A 284 -11.43 -1.43 -11.37
N ILE A 285 -10.23 -1.17 -10.87
CA ILE A 285 -9.00 -1.44 -11.61
C ILE A 285 -8.51 -2.84 -11.27
N SER A 286 -8.30 -3.65 -12.31
CA SER A 286 -7.77 -5.00 -12.16
C SER A 286 -6.36 -4.95 -11.61
N HIS A 287 -6.09 -5.76 -10.57
CA HIS A 287 -4.75 -5.83 -9.96
C HIS A 287 -4.17 -4.46 -9.57
N PHE A 288 -5.00 -3.58 -9.01
CA PHE A 288 -4.65 -2.19 -8.70
C PHE A 288 -3.27 -2.08 -8.07
N ASP A 289 -3.03 -2.77 -6.94
CA ASP A 289 -1.78 -2.72 -6.20
C ASP A 289 -0.54 -2.96 -7.08
N SER A 290 -0.63 -3.87 -8.03
CA SER A 290 0.52 -4.26 -8.87
C SER A 290 0.66 -3.43 -10.15
N GLU A 291 -0.41 -2.81 -10.64
CA GLU A 291 -0.39 -2.03 -11.89
C GLU A 291 -0.03 -0.56 -11.71
N VAL A 292 -0.04 -0.06 -10.48
CA VAL A 292 0.34 1.34 -10.18
C VAL A 292 1.76 1.65 -10.65
N LYS A 293 1.90 2.79 -11.35
CA LYS A 293 3.18 3.24 -11.92
C LYS A 293 4.01 4.02 -10.91
N SER A 294 5.33 3.84 -10.96
CA SER A 294 6.24 4.42 -9.97
C SER A 294 6.18 5.95 -9.88
N PHE A 295 5.91 6.65 -10.99
CA PHE A 295 5.80 8.11 -10.96
C PHE A 295 4.58 8.56 -10.16
N LEU A 296 3.43 7.86 -10.28
CA LEU A 296 2.22 8.17 -9.50
C LEU A 296 2.43 7.89 -8.02
N VAL A 297 3.13 6.79 -7.67
CA VAL A 297 3.52 6.53 -6.27
C VAL A 297 4.34 7.70 -5.71
N LYS A 298 5.30 8.22 -6.48
CA LYS A 298 6.13 9.37 -6.06
C LYS A 298 5.28 10.62 -5.84
N GLU A 299 4.35 10.91 -6.75
CA GLU A 299 3.44 12.06 -6.62
C GLU A 299 2.48 11.91 -5.43
N ALA A 300 1.92 10.72 -5.23
CA ALA A 300 1.07 10.44 -4.08
C ALA A 300 1.83 10.61 -2.74
N PHE A 301 3.08 10.15 -2.66
CA PHE A 301 3.93 10.40 -1.51
C PHE A 301 4.24 11.90 -1.34
N ARG A 302 4.48 12.65 -2.42
CA ARG A 302 4.69 14.09 -2.36
C ARG A 302 3.47 14.78 -1.74
N ILE A 303 2.27 14.43 -2.20
CA ILE A 303 1.02 14.95 -1.65
C ILE A 303 0.88 14.58 -0.17
N ALA A 304 1.03 13.30 0.18
CA ALA A 304 0.90 12.82 1.56
C ALA A 304 1.93 13.49 2.49
N PHE A 305 3.18 13.55 2.10
CA PHE A 305 4.26 14.12 2.92
C PHE A 305 4.16 15.63 3.10
N ASN A 306 3.56 16.36 2.16
CA ASN A 306 3.31 17.79 2.28
C ASN A 306 2.24 18.11 3.35
N ASN A 307 1.49 17.12 3.79
CA ASN A 307 0.46 17.25 4.82
C ASN A 307 0.92 16.91 6.24
N VAL A 308 2.23 16.71 6.48
CA VAL A 308 2.78 16.42 7.80
C VAL A 308 3.99 17.32 8.08
N HIS A 309 4.05 17.90 9.27
CA HIS A 309 5.20 18.71 9.69
C HIS A 309 6.47 17.86 9.84
N ALA A 310 7.63 18.49 9.58
CA ALA A 310 8.94 17.86 9.72
C ALA A 310 9.31 17.56 11.17
N PHE A 311 8.65 18.18 12.13
CA PHE A 311 9.00 18.13 13.54
C PHE A 311 7.98 17.36 14.38
N SER A 312 8.45 16.62 15.38
CA SER A 312 7.64 16.15 16.50
C SER A 312 7.56 17.23 17.58
N THR A 313 6.63 17.06 18.53
CA THR A 313 6.54 17.95 19.68
C THR A 313 7.83 17.93 20.48
N GLU A 314 8.38 16.75 20.77
CA GLU A 314 9.66 16.55 21.45
C GLU A 314 10.82 17.30 20.77
N THR A 315 10.91 17.20 19.42
CA THR A 315 11.94 17.91 18.65
C THR A 315 11.81 19.43 18.81
N LEU A 316 10.59 19.98 18.76
CA LEU A 316 10.37 21.42 18.91
C LEU A 316 10.74 21.90 20.32
N GLU A 317 10.35 21.16 21.35
CA GLU A 317 10.73 21.48 22.74
C GLU A 317 12.25 21.46 22.96
N LYS A 318 12.94 20.49 22.33
CA LYS A 318 14.41 20.41 22.37
C LYS A 318 15.04 21.63 21.70
N ILE A 319 14.55 22.04 20.55
CA ILE A 319 15.03 23.24 19.84
C ILE A 319 14.81 24.50 20.68
N GLN A 320 13.65 24.62 21.33
CA GLN A 320 13.33 25.79 22.17
C GLN A 320 14.25 25.94 23.39
N LYS A 321 14.76 24.83 23.92
CA LYS A 321 15.67 24.80 25.07
C LYS A 321 17.14 25.11 24.72
N MET A 322 17.49 25.21 23.44
CA MET A 322 18.86 25.56 23.01
C MET A 322 19.19 27.03 23.29
N GLY A 323 20.44 27.29 23.68
CA GLY A 323 20.86 28.58 24.21
C GLY A 323 20.88 29.71 23.20
N THR A 324 21.47 29.50 22.01
CA THR A 324 21.65 30.54 21.01
C THR A 324 20.65 30.42 19.85
N VAL A 325 20.43 31.52 19.13
CA VAL A 325 19.62 31.53 17.90
C VAL A 325 20.30 30.71 16.80
N GLU A 326 21.62 30.77 16.75
CA GLU A 326 22.42 30.04 15.76
C GLU A 326 22.29 28.53 15.96
N GLU A 327 22.50 28.02 17.17
CA GLU A 327 22.28 26.60 17.52
C GLU A 327 20.85 26.13 17.18
N ARG A 328 19.84 26.94 17.47
CA ARG A 328 18.46 26.63 17.10
C ARG A 328 18.26 26.51 15.61
N ASN A 329 18.81 27.45 14.83
CA ASN A 329 18.69 27.46 13.37
C ASN A 329 19.43 26.28 12.74
N ASP A 330 20.61 25.95 13.21
CA ASP A 330 21.40 24.83 12.71
C ASP A 330 20.74 23.50 13.01
N HIS A 331 20.22 23.32 14.22
CA HIS A 331 19.48 22.12 14.58
C HIS A 331 18.17 22.01 13.80
N PHE A 332 17.48 23.14 13.59
CA PHE A 332 16.28 23.18 12.75
C PHE A 332 16.57 22.71 11.32
N ARG A 333 17.63 23.26 10.69
CA ARG A 333 18.06 22.83 9.34
C ARG A 333 18.45 21.35 9.30
N TRP A 334 19.14 20.89 10.33
CA TRP A 334 19.54 19.49 10.46
C TRP A 334 18.32 18.56 10.50
N GLU A 335 17.34 18.87 11.32
CA GLU A 335 16.09 18.08 11.45
C GLU A 335 15.26 18.09 10.15
N VAL A 336 15.11 19.23 9.49
CA VAL A 336 14.40 19.33 8.21
C VAL A 336 15.07 18.43 7.15
N ASN A 337 16.38 18.53 7.02
CA ASN A 337 17.12 17.70 6.06
C ASN A 337 17.07 16.23 6.42
N LYS A 338 17.22 15.89 7.69
CA LYS A 338 17.08 14.52 8.19
C LYS A 338 15.70 13.93 7.83
N HIS A 339 14.66 14.67 8.11
CA HIS A 339 13.28 14.25 7.82
C HIS A 339 13.06 14.08 6.30
N LYS A 340 13.56 15.00 5.48
CA LYS A 340 13.53 14.88 4.01
C LYS A 340 14.18 13.58 3.56
N ARG A 341 15.35 13.22 4.09
CA ARG A 341 16.08 12.00 3.72
C ARG A 341 15.35 10.72 4.20
N ILE A 342 14.75 10.73 5.39
CA ILE A 342 13.93 9.62 5.86
C ILE A 342 12.70 9.42 4.96
N ARG A 343 12.01 10.50 4.57
CA ARG A 343 10.90 10.42 3.60
C ARG A 343 11.34 9.79 2.28
N GLN A 344 12.50 10.18 1.76
CA GLN A 344 13.06 9.59 0.55
C GLN A 344 13.37 8.10 0.72
N LEU A 345 13.94 7.69 1.86
CA LEU A 345 14.19 6.29 2.17
C LEU A 345 12.88 5.48 2.18
N LEU A 346 11.85 5.95 2.90
CA LEU A 346 10.56 5.27 3.01
C LEU A 346 9.87 5.16 1.65
N GLN A 347 9.85 6.22 0.85
CA GLN A 347 9.31 6.21 -0.51
C GLN A 347 10.08 5.22 -1.40
N TYR A 348 11.42 5.23 -1.32
CA TYR A 348 12.24 4.33 -2.12
C TYR A 348 12.06 2.88 -1.71
N TYR A 349 12.00 2.58 -0.39
CA TYR A 349 11.71 1.26 0.14
C TYR A 349 10.33 0.78 -0.30
N PHE A 350 9.31 1.64 -0.25
CA PHE A 350 7.94 1.32 -0.66
C PHE A 350 7.85 0.91 -2.15
N ILE A 351 8.53 1.64 -3.04
CA ILE A 351 8.57 1.32 -4.48
C ILE A 351 9.40 0.05 -4.73
N ASN A 352 10.54 -0.07 -4.05
CA ASN A 352 11.53 -1.12 -4.26
C ASN A 352 11.53 -2.14 -3.11
N THR A 353 10.34 -2.48 -2.60
CA THR A 353 10.20 -3.36 -1.43
C THR A 353 10.83 -4.73 -1.69
N PRO A 354 11.77 -5.17 -0.84
CA PRO A 354 12.27 -6.55 -0.87
C PRO A 354 11.26 -7.49 -0.23
N ILE A 355 11.06 -8.65 -0.82
CA ILE A 355 10.15 -9.70 -0.31
C ILE A 355 10.82 -11.05 -0.35
N MET A 356 10.64 -11.83 0.70
CA MET A 356 11.06 -13.22 0.78
C MET A 356 9.85 -14.13 0.62
N MET A 357 9.95 -15.09 -0.28
CA MET A 357 8.95 -16.11 -0.54
C MET A 357 9.08 -17.27 0.44
N PRO A 358 8.05 -18.13 0.62
CA PRO A 358 8.08 -19.24 1.58
C PRO A 358 9.18 -20.26 1.35
N ASP A 359 9.62 -20.42 0.12
CA ASP A 359 10.71 -21.31 -0.29
C ASP A 359 12.11 -20.70 -0.07
N GLY A 360 12.19 -19.44 0.39
CA GLY A 360 13.43 -18.75 0.69
C GLY A 360 13.99 -17.90 -0.45
N TYR A 361 13.35 -17.88 -1.62
CA TYR A 361 13.75 -16.96 -2.67
C TYR A 361 13.36 -15.52 -2.28
N ALA A 362 14.28 -14.60 -2.52
CA ALA A 362 14.05 -13.17 -2.25
C ALA A 362 14.06 -12.35 -3.53
N PHE A 363 13.10 -11.45 -3.63
CA PHE A 363 12.89 -10.56 -4.78
C PHE A 363 12.79 -9.11 -4.31
N ARG A 364 13.04 -8.18 -5.22
CA ARG A 364 12.79 -6.76 -5.00
C ARG A 364 11.91 -6.25 -6.13
N LYS A 365 10.69 -5.81 -5.79
CA LYS A 365 9.81 -5.19 -6.78
C LYS A 365 10.35 -3.82 -7.17
N LYS A 366 9.92 -3.28 -8.30
CA LYS A 366 10.30 -1.94 -8.80
C LYS A 366 9.12 -1.04 -9.11
N ARG A 367 7.89 -1.55 -9.00
CA ARG A 367 6.63 -0.83 -9.23
C ARG A 367 5.53 -1.34 -8.30
N GLY A 368 4.38 -0.69 -8.35
CA GLY A 368 3.21 -1.12 -7.58
C GLY A 368 3.30 -0.80 -6.09
N VAL A 369 2.24 -1.11 -5.38
CA VAL A 369 2.00 -0.80 -3.98
C VAL A 369 2.06 -2.08 -3.14
N PRO A 370 2.86 -2.14 -2.06
CA PRO A 370 2.89 -3.29 -1.17
C PRO A 370 1.76 -3.21 -0.14
N SER A 371 0.90 -4.21 -0.06
CA SER A 371 -0.34 -4.19 0.76
C SER A 371 -0.14 -4.12 2.28
N GLY A 372 1.08 -4.18 2.80
CA GLY A 372 1.35 -4.23 4.24
C GLY A 372 1.95 -2.97 4.85
N SER A 373 2.24 -1.94 4.06
CA SER A 373 2.73 -0.65 4.53
C SER A 373 1.63 0.15 5.23
N PHE A 374 2.01 1.02 6.17
CA PHE A 374 1.08 2.02 6.69
C PHE A 374 0.60 3.02 5.63
N PHE A 375 1.38 3.24 4.59
CA PHE A 375 1.02 4.20 3.53
C PHE A 375 0.08 3.63 2.48
N THR A 376 -0.07 2.30 2.35
CA THR A 376 -0.83 1.64 1.28
C THR A 376 -2.16 2.32 1.01
N GLN A 377 -3.03 2.40 2.01
CA GLN A 377 -4.38 2.92 1.85
C GLN A 377 -4.43 4.38 1.37
N VAL A 378 -3.55 5.24 1.88
CA VAL A 378 -3.51 6.66 1.49
C VAL A 378 -2.93 6.81 0.08
N ILE A 379 -1.85 6.10 -0.23
CA ILE A 379 -1.21 6.16 -1.54
C ILE A 379 -2.14 5.65 -2.62
N ASP A 380 -2.80 4.51 -2.40
CA ASP A 380 -3.79 3.96 -3.33
C ASP A 380 -4.95 4.91 -3.54
N SER A 381 -5.49 5.50 -2.46
CA SER A 381 -6.60 6.45 -2.55
C SER A 381 -6.24 7.71 -3.36
N ILE A 382 -5.04 8.26 -3.16
CA ILE A 382 -4.58 9.42 -3.94
C ILE A 382 -4.42 9.04 -5.42
N ILE A 383 -3.86 7.87 -5.71
CA ILE A 383 -3.65 7.41 -7.09
C ILE A 383 -4.98 7.10 -7.76
N ASN A 384 -5.91 6.46 -7.06
CA ASN A 384 -7.25 6.19 -7.58
C ASN A 384 -7.99 7.48 -7.92
N TYR A 385 -7.89 8.49 -7.04
CA TYR A 385 -8.39 9.83 -7.32
C TYR A 385 -7.81 10.41 -8.62
N VAL A 386 -6.50 10.27 -8.83
CA VAL A 386 -5.83 10.74 -10.05
C VAL A 386 -6.34 9.99 -11.28
N TYR A 387 -6.55 8.66 -11.21
CA TYR A 387 -7.05 7.88 -12.34
C TYR A 387 -8.44 8.33 -12.77
N ILE A 388 -9.34 8.56 -11.83
CA ILE A 388 -10.70 9.02 -12.14
C ILE A 388 -10.65 10.41 -12.77
N ARG A 389 -10.00 11.39 -12.16
CA ARG A 389 -9.85 12.73 -12.72
C ARG A 389 -9.18 12.74 -14.09
N PHE A 390 -8.19 11.86 -14.29
CA PHE A 390 -7.56 11.71 -15.60
C PHE A 390 -8.54 11.25 -16.68
N THR A 391 -9.34 10.20 -16.43
CA THR A 391 -10.33 9.71 -17.41
C THR A 391 -11.40 10.76 -17.70
N GLU A 392 -11.83 11.50 -16.70
CA GLU A 392 -12.78 12.60 -16.88
C GLU A 392 -12.22 13.74 -17.75
N TYR A 393 -10.96 14.10 -17.55
CA TYR A 393 -10.30 15.12 -18.38
C TYR A 393 -10.07 14.67 -19.81
N MET A 394 -9.71 13.40 -20.02
CA MET A 394 -9.54 12.82 -21.36
C MET A 394 -10.83 12.82 -22.16
N GLN A 395 -11.98 12.77 -21.48
CA GLN A 395 -13.30 12.76 -22.12
C GLN A 395 -13.96 14.16 -22.19
N GLY A 396 -13.41 15.15 -21.52
CA GLY A 396 -14.07 16.45 -21.34
C GLY A 396 -15.34 16.36 -20.50
N THR A 397 -15.42 15.36 -19.62
CA THR A 397 -16.58 15.09 -18.76
C THR A 397 -16.83 16.26 -17.80
N ILE A 398 -18.09 16.58 -17.58
CA ILE A 398 -18.52 17.51 -16.54
C ILE A 398 -18.76 16.70 -15.25
N PHE A 399 -18.06 17.05 -14.19
CA PHE A 399 -18.13 16.35 -12.91
C PHE A 399 -18.29 17.32 -11.73
N ALA A 400 -18.82 16.81 -10.63
CA ALA A 400 -18.96 17.57 -9.39
C ALA A 400 -17.64 17.52 -8.60
N HIS A 401 -16.92 18.65 -8.56
CA HIS A 401 -15.55 18.73 -8.00
C HIS A 401 -15.38 18.21 -6.58
N ASP A 402 -16.41 18.30 -5.74
CA ASP A 402 -16.38 17.94 -4.33
C ASP A 402 -17.01 16.57 -4.03
N LYS A 403 -17.43 15.81 -5.05
CA LYS A 403 -18.18 14.56 -4.86
C LYS A 403 -17.35 13.29 -4.99
N LEU A 404 -16.19 13.32 -5.61
CA LEU A 404 -15.32 12.15 -5.69
C LEU A 404 -14.90 11.65 -4.31
N ARG A 405 -15.15 10.38 -4.05
CA ARG A 405 -14.77 9.66 -2.82
C ARG A 405 -13.96 8.42 -3.18
N VAL A 406 -12.92 8.18 -2.41
CA VAL A 406 -11.99 7.06 -2.63
C VAL A 406 -11.61 6.38 -1.32
N LEU A 407 -11.36 5.07 -1.39
CA LEU A 407 -10.71 4.30 -0.32
C LEU A 407 -9.92 3.13 -0.92
N GLY A 408 -8.62 3.31 -1.07
CA GLY A 408 -7.79 2.37 -1.81
C GLY A 408 -8.20 2.33 -3.28
N ASP A 409 -8.48 1.13 -3.78
CA ASP A 409 -8.98 0.86 -5.14
C ASP A 409 -10.48 1.15 -5.33
N ASP A 410 -11.25 1.24 -4.26
CA ASP A 410 -12.67 1.58 -4.33
C ASP A 410 -12.89 3.10 -4.52
N SER A 411 -13.84 3.45 -5.38
CA SER A 411 -14.17 4.84 -5.70
C SER A 411 -15.63 5.04 -6.08
N ILE A 412 -16.10 6.25 -5.88
CA ILE A 412 -17.41 6.73 -6.35
C ILE A 412 -17.32 8.20 -6.69
N ASP A 413 -17.79 8.60 -7.87
CA ASP A 413 -17.93 10.00 -8.27
C ASP A 413 -19.28 10.29 -8.94
N ARG A 414 -19.53 11.54 -9.19
CA ARG A 414 -20.72 12.05 -9.84
C ARG A 414 -20.36 12.86 -11.10
N VAL A 415 -20.86 12.38 -12.24
CA VAL A 415 -20.64 13.00 -13.54
C VAL A 415 -21.95 13.42 -14.17
N LEU A 416 -21.94 14.43 -15.04
CA LEU A 416 -23.12 14.83 -15.79
C LEU A 416 -23.54 13.70 -16.74
N ARG A 417 -24.82 13.36 -16.73
CA ARG A 417 -25.39 12.26 -17.50
C ARG A 417 -25.03 12.36 -18.99
N GLY A 418 -24.58 11.23 -19.55
CA GLY A 418 -24.20 11.11 -20.95
C GLY A 418 -22.88 11.78 -21.32
N THR A 419 -22.09 12.25 -20.35
CA THR A 419 -20.76 12.85 -20.62
C THR A 419 -19.59 11.90 -20.31
N TYR A 420 -19.86 10.73 -19.75
CA TYR A 420 -18.84 9.75 -19.40
C TYR A 420 -19.07 8.40 -20.08
N ASP A 421 -18.01 7.81 -20.61
CA ASP A 421 -18.00 6.54 -21.32
C ASP A 421 -16.95 5.60 -20.67
N LEU A 422 -17.42 4.47 -20.15
CA LEU A 422 -16.56 3.47 -19.51
C LEU A 422 -15.60 2.79 -20.49
N GLU A 423 -16.00 2.58 -21.76
CA GLU A 423 -15.14 1.95 -22.76
C GLU A 423 -13.97 2.87 -23.09
N LYS A 424 -14.27 4.14 -23.27
CA LYS A 424 -13.25 5.17 -23.49
C LYS A 424 -12.33 5.32 -22.28
N ALA A 425 -12.87 5.31 -21.06
CA ALA A 425 -12.05 5.34 -19.84
C ALA A 425 -11.09 4.17 -19.75
N ALA A 426 -11.56 2.94 -20.08
CA ALA A 426 -10.71 1.76 -20.12
C ALA A 426 -9.62 1.87 -21.18
N SER A 427 -9.98 2.34 -22.39
CA SER A 427 -9.01 2.57 -23.47
C SER A 427 -7.94 3.58 -23.08
N ASP A 428 -8.33 4.72 -22.49
CA ASP A 428 -7.41 5.77 -22.08
C ASP A 428 -6.44 5.29 -20.97
N LEU A 429 -6.94 4.56 -19.98
CA LEU A 429 -6.11 3.98 -18.92
C LEU A 429 -5.11 2.95 -19.47
N GLU A 430 -5.57 2.04 -20.34
CA GLU A 430 -4.71 1.00 -20.93
C GLU A 430 -3.68 1.61 -21.88
N GLN A 431 -4.10 2.50 -22.75
CA GLN A 431 -3.22 3.08 -23.76
C GLN A 431 -2.13 3.95 -23.15
N HIS A 432 -2.49 4.82 -22.19
CA HIS A 432 -1.61 5.86 -21.69
C HIS A 432 -0.91 5.50 -20.38
N LEU A 433 -1.58 4.75 -19.51
CA LEU A 433 -1.05 4.39 -18.19
C LEU A 433 -0.77 2.90 -18.05
N LYS A 434 -1.12 2.07 -19.03
CA LYS A 434 -0.97 0.60 -18.96
C LYS A 434 -1.64 0.02 -17.71
N VAL A 435 -2.89 0.45 -17.51
CA VAL A 435 -3.74 0.06 -16.38
C VAL A 435 -5.04 -0.51 -16.92
N THR A 436 -5.41 -1.70 -16.45
CA THR A 436 -6.56 -2.43 -16.97
C THR A 436 -7.80 -2.19 -16.11
N LEU A 437 -8.85 -1.63 -16.70
CA LEU A 437 -10.15 -1.46 -16.05
C LEU A 437 -10.96 -2.75 -16.10
N SER A 438 -11.55 -3.16 -14.99
CA SER A 438 -12.46 -4.30 -14.90
C SER A 438 -13.89 -3.89 -15.27
N PHE A 439 -14.29 -4.03 -16.53
CA PHE A 439 -15.66 -3.69 -16.97
C PHE A 439 -16.76 -4.35 -16.16
N LYS A 440 -16.57 -5.63 -15.77
CA LYS A 440 -17.57 -6.39 -15.02
C LYS A 440 -17.87 -5.84 -13.62
N LYS A 441 -16.97 -5.04 -13.10
CA LYS A 441 -17.07 -4.51 -11.75
C LYS A 441 -17.14 -2.98 -11.73
N SER A 442 -16.70 -2.32 -12.80
CA SER A 442 -16.90 -0.89 -12.97
C SER A 442 -18.34 -0.59 -13.35
N ILE A 443 -18.88 0.48 -12.81
CA ILE A 443 -20.30 0.79 -12.91
C ILE A 443 -20.47 2.25 -13.32
N LEU A 444 -21.40 2.45 -14.27
CA LEU A 444 -22.04 3.74 -14.57
C LEU A 444 -23.52 3.58 -14.25
N ALA A 445 -23.99 4.23 -13.21
CA ALA A 445 -25.32 4.00 -12.66
C ALA A 445 -26.11 5.30 -12.51
N SER A 446 -27.40 5.22 -12.76
CA SER A 446 -28.34 6.32 -12.52
C SER A 446 -28.80 6.39 -11.06
N GLU A 447 -28.67 5.28 -10.31
CA GLU A 447 -29.13 5.18 -8.93
C GLU A 447 -28.08 4.52 -8.03
N LEU A 448 -28.05 4.96 -6.76
CA LEU A 448 -27.12 4.41 -5.75
C LEU A 448 -27.29 2.92 -5.50
N LYS A 449 -28.52 2.39 -5.62
CA LYS A 449 -28.80 0.95 -5.43
C LYS A 449 -28.05 0.06 -6.41
N ASP A 450 -27.63 0.60 -7.56
CA ASP A 450 -26.93 -0.12 -8.59
C ASP A 450 -25.40 -0.13 -8.36
N LEU A 451 -24.93 0.64 -7.36
CA LEU A 451 -23.53 0.72 -6.99
C LEU A 451 -23.18 -0.25 -5.86
N LYS A 452 -22.02 -0.87 -6.02
CA LYS A 452 -21.35 -1.61 -4.94
C LYS A 452 -20.07 -0.89 -4.56
N VAL A 453 -20.04 -0.31 -3.36
CA VAL A 453 -18.88 0.43 -2.84
C VAL A 453 -18.40 -0.21 -1.55
N LEU A 454 -17.11 -0.47 -1.42
CA LEU A 454 -16.49 -1.10 -0.24
C LEU A 454 -17.11 -2.47 0.11
N GLY A 455 -17.66 -3.18 -0.89
CA GLY A 455 -18.35 -4.44 -0.69
C GLY A 455 -19.77 -4.34 -0.13
N PHE A 456 -20.31 -3.11 0.01
CA PHE A 456 -21.68 -2.84 0.41
C PHE A 456 -22.55 -2.48 -0.81
N GLU A 457 -23.75 -3.01 -0.84
CA GLU A 457 -24.82 -2.67 -1.76
C GLU A 457 -25.83 -1.80 -1.02
N TYR A 458 -26.39 -0.80 -1.70
CA TYR A 458 -27.35 0.13 -1.10
C TYR A 458 -28.78 -0.32 -1.39
N GLU A 459 -29.54 -0.60 -0.36
CA GLU A 459 -30.98 -0.91 -0.47
C GLU A 459 -31.78 0.10 0.36
N GLY A 460 -32.40 1.08 -0.33
CA GLY A 460 -33.48 1.92 0.20
C GLY A 460 -33.19 2.65 1.53
N GLY A 461 -32.00 3.17 1.74
CA GLY A 461 -31.64 3.92 2.94
C GLY A 461 -31.09 3.08 4.09
N ARG A 462 -30.75 1.81 3.85
CA ARG A 462 -30.13 0.88 4.83
C ARG A 462 -28.78 0.38 4.37
#